data_881b6899c46dcbaa279c685e20b07ff6
#
_entry.id   881b6899c46dcbaa279c685e20b07ff6
#
_cell.length_a   1.000
_cell.length_b   1.000
_cell.length_c   1.000
_cell.angle_alpha   90.00
_cell.angle_beta   90.00
_cell.angle_gamma   90.00
#
_symmetry.space_group_name_H-M   'P 1'
#
loop_
_entity.id
_entity.type
_entity.pdbx_description
1 polymer ?
#
loop_
_entity_poly.entity_id
_entity_poly.type
_entity_poly.pdbx_seq_one_letter_code
_entity_poly.pdbx_strand_id
1 'polypeptide(L)'
;MNPSAFQDVSGRAAKTVFVHLTAGDAGLGAGLGGRKHPFYLARENGAEAAIRFMADADATPGERVAAPMVFNGHPIYRVSYSNTVGYFLRVPDGNASGAGYSETSFQSLKRLASGENDVLRAVDGSTTYHGWNDLVATVRSIIAYERGRAALVQLNVAETDTRINPNDHTDHLMTAKAALEAVKDLSCVRRVYYVDYASSRLPQNLDAQQRDMESSVFAVTLAGVQALDHGTSWHRYDQSFVGRNYFRVQEPSGRCDAAATTMAAAPQ
;
A
#
# COMPACT_ATOMS: atom_id res chain seq x y z
N MET A 1 -8.77 -5.54 1.89
CA MET A 1 -8.55 -6.37 0.68
C MET A 1 -9.25 -5.69 -0.47
N ASN A 2 -8.66 -5.76 -1.66
CA ASN A 2 -9.19 -5.07 -2.82
C ASN A 2 -9.30 -6.07 -3.99
N PRO A 3 -10.49 -6.60 -4.29
CA PRO A 3 -10.70 -7.54 -5.41
C PRO A 3 -10.27 -6.96 -6.76
N SER A 4 -10.35 -5.64 -6.93
CA SER A 4 -9.88 -4.97 -8.13
C SER A 4 -8.37 -5.14 -8.34
N ALA A 5 -7.58 -5.25 -7.27
CA ALA A 5 -6.13 -5.47 -7.39
C ALA A 5 -5.80 -6.79 -8.09
N PHE A 6 -6.59 -7.85 -7.84
CA PHE A 6 -6.42 -9.10 -8.56
C PHE A 6 -6.66 -8.91 -10.07
N GLN A 7 -7.74 -8.22 -10.45
CA GLN A 7 -8.06 -7.97 -11.85
C GLN A 7 -6.99 -7.09 -12.53
N ASP A 8 -6.52 -6.05 -11.83
CA ASP A 8 -5.46 -5.15 -12.34
C ASP A 8 -4.15 -5.91 -12.58
N VAL A 9 -3.79 -6.84 -11.69
CA VAL A 9 -2.55 -7.63 -11.79
C VAL A 9 -2.68 -8.73 -12.84
N SER A 10 -3.71 -9.57 -12.76
CA SER A 10 -3.89 -10.72 -13.64
C SER A 10 -4.21 -10.31 -15.09
N GLY A 11 -4.93 -9.20 -15.27
CA GLY A 11 -5.27 -8.65 -16.59
C GLY A 11 -4.08 -8.15 -17.40
N ARG A 12 -2.92 -7.89 -16.76
CA ARG A 12 -1.64 -7.50 -17.38
C ARG A 12 -1.69 -6.31 -18.34
N ALA A 13 -2.79 -5.58 -18.38
CA ALA A 13 -2.94 -4.41 -19.24
C ALA A 13 -2.04 -3.23 -18.79
N ALA A 14 -1.58 -3.28 -17.54
CA ALA A 14 -0.75 -2.26 -16.93
C ALA A 14 0.27 -2.89 -15.97
N LYS A 15 1.28 -2.10 -15.60
CA LYS A 15 2.14 -2.39 -14.45
C LYS A 15 1.40 -2.00 -13.18
N THR A 16 1.31 -2.92 -12.21
CA THR A 16 0.68 -2.66 -10.92
C THR A 16 1.74 -2.42 -9.85
N VAL A 17 1.63 -1.31 -9.14
CA VAL A 17 2.60 -0.88 -8.13
C VAL A 17 1.92 -0.80 -6.77
N PHE A 18 2.46 -1.51 -5.80
CA PHE A 18 2.00 -1.52 -4.41
C PHE A 18 2.97 -0.71 -3.56
N VAL A 19 2.50 0.35 -2.91
CA VAL A 19 3.32 1.18 -2.03
C VAL A 19 2.81 1.05 -0.60
N HIS A 20 3.55 0.32 0.21
CA HIS A 20 3.25 0.12 1.63
C HIS A 20 3.99 1.17 2.44
N LEU A 21 3.27 2.18 2.98
CA LEU A 21 3.87 3.22 3.79
C LEU A 21 4.21 2.68 5.18
N THR A 22 3.20 2.11 5.87
CA THR A 22 3.40 1.58 7.22
C THR A 22 3.83 0.13 7.22
N ALA A 23 4.61 -0.24 8.20
CA ALA A 23 5.11 -1.59 8.41
C ALA A 23 4.02 -2.55 8.92
N GLY A 24 2.94 -2.01 9.51
CA GLY A 24 1.89 -2.79 10.16
C GLY A 24 2.45 -3.65 11.29
N ASP A 25 3.44 -3.13 12.01
CA ASP A 25 4.20 -3.83 13.05
C ASP A 25 3.42 -3.99 14.38
N ALA A 26 2.21 -3.44 14.45
CA ALA A 26 1.32 -3.49 15.61
C ALA A 26 2.02 -3.06 16.93
N GLY A 27 2.92 -2.08 16.84
CA GLY A 27 3.67 -1.55 17.96
C GLY A 27 4.89 -2.37 18.37
N LEU A 28 5.25 -3.41 17.63
CA LEU A 28 6.45 -4.21 17.94
C LEU A 28 7.74 -3.61 17.35
N GLY A 29 7.63 -2.64 16.44
CA GLY A 29 8.77 -2.08 15.74
C GLY A 29 9.60 -3.18 15.05
N ALA A 30 10.92 -3.16 15.25
CA ALA A 30 11.82 -4.24 14.83
C ALA A 30 11.87 -5.42 15.82
N GLY A 31 11.08 -5.38 16.90
CA GLY A 31 11.08 -6.39 17.94
C GLY A 31 10.51 -7.74 17.46
N LEU A 32 11.00 -8.81 18.09
CA LEU A 32 10.59 -10.17 17.74
C LEU A 32 9.23 -10.57 18.36
N GLY A 33 8.74 -9.85 19.38
CA GLY A 33 7.48 -10.21 20.06
C GLY A 33 7.42 -11.67 20.57
N GLY A 34 8.57 -12.24 20.98
CA GLY A 34 8.68 -13.66 21.37
C GLY A 34 8.69 -14.64 20.20
N ARG A 35 8.85 -14.18 18.96
CA ARG A 35 8.88 -14.96 17.72
C ARG A 35 10.30 -15.00 17.15
N LYS A 36 10.51 -15.78 16.08
CA LYS A 36 11.80 -15.87 15.38
C LYS A 36 12.07 -14.68 14.46
N HIS A 37 11.01 -14.08 13.95
CA HIS A 37 11.07 -12.99 13.00
C HIS A 37 10.27 -11.77 13.50
N PRO A 38 10.69 -10.53 13.19
CA PRO A 38 9.88 -9.33 13.43
C PRO A 38 8.53 -9.40 12.71
N PHE A 39 7.48 -8.84 13.33
CA PHE A 39 6.14 -8.90 12.74
C PHE A 39 6.04 -8.14 11.42
N TYR A 40 6.74 -7.01 11.28
CA TYR A 40 6.73 -6.25 10.02
C TYR A 40 7.26 -7.09 8.84
N LEU A 41 8.29 -7.93 9.04
CA LEU A 41 8.78 -8.83 7.99
C LEU A 41 7.75 -9.90 7.62
N ALA A 42 7.00 -10.41 8.59
CA ALA A 42 5.91 -11.33 8.30
C ALA A 42 4.80 -10.66 7.48
N ARG A 43 4.49 -9.40 7.77
CA ARG A 43 3.54 -8.59 6.99
C ARG A 43 4.03 -8.37 5.56
N GLU A 44 5.29 -8.02 5.37
CA GLU A 44 5.91 -7.89 4.03
C GLU A 44 5.86 -9.21 3.27
N ASN A 45 6.24 -10.32 3.91
CA ASN A 45 6.20 -11.65 3.29
C ASN A 45 4.76 -12.03 2.87
N GLY A 46 3.77 -11.71 3.69
CA GLY A 46 2.36 -11.89 3.34
C GLY A 46 1.94 -11.06 2.12
N ALA A 47 2.34 -9.79 2.07
CA ALA A 47 2.06 -8.91 0.93
C ALA A 47 2.75 -9.41 -0.36
N GLU A 48 4.02 -9.80 -0.29
CA GLU A 48 4.74 -10.38 -1.42
C GLU A 48 4.09 -11.68 -1.92
N ALA A 49 3.67 -12.55 -1.01
CA ALA A 49 3.00 -13.81 -1.36
C ALA A 49 1.69 -13.54 -2.13
N ALA A 50 0.89 -12.57 -1.67
CA ALA A 50 -0.34 -12.16 -2.34
C ALA A 50 -0.07 -11.56 -3.72
N ILE A 51 0.92 -10.67 -3.84
CA ILE A 51 1.31 -10.05 -5.11
C ILE A 51 1.73 -11.13 -6.13
N ARG A 52 2.56 -12.07 -5.71
CA ARG A 52 2.99 -13.18 -6.57
C ARG A 52 1.83 -14.07 -6.99
N PHE A 53 0.97 -14.44 -6.05
CA PHE A 53 -0.22 -15.25 -6.33
C PHE A 53 -1.10 -14.60 -7.42
N MET A 54 -1.35 -13.29 -7.30
CA MET A 54 -2.12 -12.56 -8.31
C MET A 54 -1.40 -12.49 -9.67
N ALA A 55 -0.07 -12.32 -9.66
CA ALA A 55 0.72 -12.22 -10.89
C ALA A 55 0.88 -13.55 -11.64
N ASP A 56 0.81 -14.68 -10.92
CA ASP A 56 0.95 -16.02 -11.48
C ASP A 56 -0.39 -16.65 -11.93
N ALA A 57 -1.53 -15.99 -11.64
CA ALA A 57 -2.85 -16.58 -11.83
C ALA A 57 -3.10 -17.13 -13.24
N ASP A 58 -2.61 -16.43 -14.28
CA ASP A 58 -2.80 -16.81 -15.69
C ASP A 58 -1.50 -16.73 -16.48
N ALA A 59 -0.35 -16.99 -15.84
CA ALA A 59 0.92 -16.80 -16.49
C ALA A 59 2.04 -17.70 -15.95
N THR A 60 3.08 -17.85 -16.74
CA THR A 60 4.32 -18.46 -16.27
C THR A 60 4.92 -17.60 -15.15
N PRO A 61 5.32 -18.21 -14.02
CA PRO A 61 5.96 -17.50 -12.91
C PRO A 61 7.15 -16.67 -13.39
N GLY A 62 7.22 -15.43 -12.87
CA GLY A 62 8.29 -14.49 -13.17
C GLY A 62 9.51 -14.67 -12.26
N GLU A 63 10.56 -13.91 -12.53
CA GLU A 63 11.70 -13.81 -11.64
C GLU A 63 11.43 -12.76 -10.56
N ARG A 64 11.74 -13.11 -9.30
CA ARG A 64 11.70 -12.19 -8.17
C ARG A 64 13.03 -11.45 -8.05
N VAL A 65 12.99 -10.14 -8.19
CA VAL A 65 14.15 -9.27 -7.95
C VAL A 65 13.86 -8.36 -6.76
N ALA A 66 14.70 -8.45 -5.72
CA ALA A 66 14.56 -7.65 -4.52
C ALA A 66 15.87 -6.94 -4.19
N ALA A 67 15.81 -5.62 -4.07
CA ALA A 67 16.92 -4.78 -3.67
C ALA A 67 16.40 -3.41 -3.20
N PRO A 68 17.08 -2.72 -2.28
CA PRO A 68 16.75 -1.35 -1.96
C PRO A 68 16.98 -0.45 -3.18
N MET A 69 16.12 0.56 -3.32
CA MET A 69 16.24 1.60 -4.33
C MET A 69 16.09 2.97 -3.67
N VAL A 70 16.89 3.94 -4.08
CA VAL A 70 16.91 5.26 -3.44
C VAL A 70 15.88 6.18 -4.11
N PHE A 71 14.98 6.77 -3.31
CA PHE A 71 14.02 7.77 -3.72
C PHE A 71 14.08 8.96 -2.76
N ASN A 72 14.24 10.16 -3.27
CA ASN A 72 14.36 11.38 -2.47
C ASN A 72 15.40 11.27 -1.34
N GLY A 73 16.51 10.56 -1.58
CA GLY A 73 17.56 10.31 -0.57
C GLY A 73 17.29 9.14 0.38
N HIS A 74 16.12 8.49 0.32
CA HIS A 74 15.76 7.38 1.19
C HIS A 74 15.92 6.03 0.48
N PRO A 75 16.66 5.05 1.06
CA PRO A 75 16.68 3.68 0.59
C PRO A 75 15.36 3.00 0.93
N ILE A 76 14.60 2.61 -0.08
CA ILE A 76 13.30 1.93 0.04
C ILE A 76 13.44 0.49 -0.42
N TYR A 77 13.04 -0.47 0.42
CA TYR A 77 13.02 -1.87 0.02
C TYR A 77 12.00 -2.07 -1.10
N ARG A 78 12.46 -2.64 -2.21
CA ARG A 78 11.69 -2.82 -3.44
C ARG A 78 11.76 -4.27 -3.88
N VAL A 79 10.62 -4.82 -4.25
CA VAL A 79 10.50 -6.14 -4.86
C VAL A 79 9.75 -6.01 -6.17
N SER A 80 10.32 -6.50 -7.27
CA SER A 80 9.61 -6.63 -8.54
C SER A 80 9.39 -8.09 -8.90
N TYR A 81 8.23 -8.36 -9.47
CA TYR A 81 7.82 -9.68 -9.89
C TYR A 81 6.82 -9.57 -11.06
N SER A 82 7.18 -10.13 -12.23
CA SER A 82 6.34 -10.06 -13.42
C SER A 82 5.95 -8.60 -13.76
N ASN A 83 4.66 -8.29 -13.88
CA ASN A 83 4.12 -6.93 -14.11
C ASN A 83 3.87 -6.14 -12.81
N THR A 84 4.41 -6.60 -11.69
CA THR A 84 4.16 -5.97 -10.37
C THR A 84 5.44 -5.43 -9.73
N VAL A 85 5.27 -4.43 -8.86
CA VAL A 85 6.33 -3.93 -7.98
C VAL A 85 5.73 -3.61 -6.61
N GLY A 86 6.39 -4.06 -5.54
CA GLY A 86 6.11 -3.69 -4.16
C GLY A 86 7.20 -2.76 -3.61
N TYR A 87 6.80 -1.71 -2.92
CA TYR A 87 7.67 -0.80 -2.16
C TYR A 87 7.25 -0.79 -0.70
N PHE A 88 8.23 -0.86 0.21
CA PHE A 88 8.02 -0.92 1.65
C PHE A 88 8.81 0.20 2.33
N LEU A 89 8.09 1.26 2.75
CA LEU A 89 8.69 2.42 3.41
C LEU A 89 8.94 2.18 4.89
N ARG A 90 8.31 1.15 5.46
CA ARG A 90 8.51 0.66 6.83
C ARG A 90 8.28 1.70 7.92
N VAL A 91 7.38 2.66 7.68
CA VAL A 91 6.98 3.63 8.72
C VAL A 91 6.25 2.89 9.85
N PRO A 92 6.47 3.22 11.13
CA PRO A 92 5.78 2.59 12.25
C PRO A 92 4.26 2.62 12.12
N ASP A 93 3.59 1.56 12.58
CA ASP A 93 2.14 1.49 12.73
C ASP A 93 1.67 2.57 13.72
N GLY A 94 0.72 3.40 13.29
CA GLY A 94 0.17 4.50 14.08
C GLY A 94 -0.95 4.09 15.04
N ASN A 95 -1.30 2.83 15.12
CA ASN A 95 -2.52 2.27 15.68
C ASN A 95 -3.83 2.84 15.08
N ALA A 96 -4.99 2.33 15.50
CA ALA A 96 -6.28 2.74 14.94
C ALA A 96 -6.57 4.25 15.06
N SER A 97 -6.04 4.91 16.09
CA SER A 97 -6.26 6.34 16.37
C SER A 97 -5.20 7.26 15.75
N GLY A 98 -4.09 6.71 15.30
CA GLY A 98 -2.92 7.46 14.85
C GLY A 98 -2.05 8.01 15.98
N ALA A 99 -2.24 7.55 17.22
CA ALA A 99 -1.45 8.01 18.37
C ALA A 99 -0.03 7.39 18.41
N GLY A 100 0.23 6.33 17.62
CA GLY A 100 1.45 5.56 17.68
C GLY A 100 1.52 4.62 18.89
N TYR A 101 2.66 3.97 19.04
CA TYR A 101 2.95 3.04 20.13
C TYR A 101 4.22 3.48 20.89
N SER A 102 4.29 3.15 22.18
CA SER A 102 5.46 3.48 23.03
C SER A 102 6.78 2.93 22.49
N GLU A 103 6.75 1.71 21.95
CA GLU A 103 7.90 0.99 21.41
C GLU A 103 8.54 1.69 20.21
N THR A 104 7.74 2.50 19.51
CA THR A 104 8.19 3.34 18.38
C THR A 104 8.20 4.83 18.73
N SER A 105 8.28 5.16 20.04
CA SER A 105 8.30 6.53 20.55
C SER A 105 7.07 7.35 20.10
N PHE A 106 5.91 6.72 20.02
CA PHE A 106 4.66 7.30 19.54
C PHE A 106 4.76 7.94 18.15
N GLN A 107 5.64 7.45 17.30
CA GLN A 107 5.74 7.90 15.92
C GLN A 107 4.56 7.36 15.09
N SER A 108 3.97 8.22 14.26
CA SER A 108 2.91 7.84 13.34
C SER A 108 2.77 8.82 12.18
N LEU A 109 2.16 8.36 11.07
CA LEU A 109 1.85 9.22 9.91
C LEU A 109 1.00 10.43 10.31
N LYS A 110 0.01 10.24 11.21
CA LYS A 110 -0.86 11.31 11.67
C LYS A 110 -0.08 12.38 12.44
N ARG A 111 0.78 11.95 13.36
CA ARG A 111 1.59 12.88 14.17
C ARG A 111 2.67 13.58 13.36
N LEU A 112 3.20 12.93 12.33
CA LEU A 112 4.09 13.60 11.37
C LEU A 112 3.33 14.68 10.58
N ALA A 113 2.12 14.39 10.12
CA ALA A 113 1.31 15.33 9.35
C ALA A 113 0.80 16.51 10.17
N SER A 114 0.60 16.34 11.50
CA SER A 114 0.23 17.43 12.41
C SER A 114 1.42 18.23 12.93
N GLY A 115 2.67 17.78 12.70
CA GLY A 115 3.86 18.39 13.26
C GLY A 115 4.13 18.01 14.72
N GLU A 116 3.42 17.05 15.29
CA GLU A 116 3.70 16.51 16.62
C GLU A 116 4.94 15.61 16.63
N ASN A 117 5.27 14.99 15.50
CA ASN A 117 6.55 14.35 15.26
C ASN A 117 7.30 15.14 14.17
N ASP A 118 8.54 15.51 14.43
CA ASP A 118 9.42 16.14 13.44
C ASP A 118 9.97 15.10 12.46
N VAL A 119 10.05 13.84 12.90
CA VAL A 119 10.64 12.74 12.15
C VAL A 119 9.82 11.45 12.30
N LEU A 120 9.88 10.61 11.27
CA LEU A 120 9.52 9.18 11.34
C LEU A 120 10.74 8.35 10.97
N ARG A 121 11.13 7.42 11.85
CA ARG A 121 12.17 6.45 11.56
C ARG A 121 11.52 5.14 11.08
N ALA A 122 12.01 4.60 9.97
CA ALA A 122 11.63 3.25 9.54
C ALA A 122 11.91 2.24 10.66
N VAL A 123 11.01 1.27 10.87
CA VAL A 123 11.11 0.31 11.99
C VAL A 123 12.40 -0.52 11.98
N ASP A 124 13.00 -0.74 10.81
CA ASP A 124 14.29 -1.41 10.63
C ASP A 124 15.50 -0.47 10.72
N GLY A 125 15.27 0.82 10.93
CA GLY A 125 16.31 1.82 11.02
C GLY A 125 16.96 2.20 9.69
N SER A 126 16.46 1.71 8.56
CA SER A 126 17.05 1.93 7.23
C SER A 126 17.06 3.40 6.79
N THR A 127 16.06 4.17 7.22
CA THR A 127 15.95 5.59 6.90
C THR A 127 15.13 6.36 7.93
N THR A 128 15.17 7.70 7.83
CA THR A 128 14.38 8.62 8.65
C THR A 128 13.79 9.68 7.73
N TYR A 129 12.46 9.84 7.79
CA TYR A 129 11.72 10.88 7.05
C TYR A 129 11.64 12.14 7.92
N HIS A 130 12.06 13.28 7.38
CA HIS A 130 12.10 14.56 8.07
C HIS A 130 10.88 15.43 7.71
N GLY A 131 9.80 15.26 8.49
CA GLY A 131 8.53 15.95 8.28
C GLY A 131 7.67 15.35 7.16
N TRP A 132 6.43 15.81 7.13
CA TRP A 132 5.42 15.30 6.20
C TRP A 132 5.78 15.50 4.72
N ASN A 133 6.34 16.67 4.39
CA ASN A 133 6.70 16.99 3.01
C ASN A 133 7.79 16.09 2.45
N ASP A 134 8.73 15.65 3.28
CA ASP A 134 9.80 14.72 2.90
C ASP A 134 9.24 13.33 2.56
N LEU A 135 8.33 12.82 3.40
CA LEU A 135 7.61 11.57 3.13
C LEU A 135 6.81 11.67 1.81
N VAL A 136 6.05 12.75 1.64
CA VAL A 136 5.23 12.97 0.42
C VAL A 136 6.13 13.08 -0.82
N ALA A 137 7.28 13.76 -0.73
CA ALA A 137 8.24 13.85 -1.82
C ALA A 137 8.83 12.47 -2.18
N THR A 138 9.06 11.62 -1.19
CA THR A 138 9.50 10.23 -1.42
C THR A 138 8.43 9.43 -2.17
N VAL A 139 7.17 9.50 -1.75
CA VAL A 139 6.05 8.84 -2.45
C VAL A 139 5.91 9.40 -3.88
N ARG A 140 6.01 10.71 -4.06
CA ARG A 140 5.99 11.36 -5.38
C ARG A 140 7.10 10.83 -6.28
N SER A 141 8.31 10.68 -5.75
CA SER A 141 9.47 10.17 -6.51
C SER A 141 9.24 8.73 -6.97
N ILE A 142 8.66 7.88 -6.14
CA ILE A 142 8.26 6.51 -6.52
C ILE A 142 7.23 6.56 -7.65
N ILE A 143 6.16 7.35 -7.51
CA ILE A 143 5.10 7.47 -8.51
C ILE A 143 5.67 7.99 -9.84
N ALA A 144 6.52 8.99 -9.81
CA ALA A 144 7.13 9.57 -11.02
C ALA A 144 8.02 8.53 -11.74
N TYR A 145 8.83 7.78 -11.00
CA TYR A 145 9.66 6.71 -11.53
C TYR A 145 8.82 5.60 -12.19
N GLU A 146 7.80 5.13 -11.47
CA GLU A 146 6.96 4.02 -11.93
C GLU A 146 6.02 4.40 -13.06
N ARG A 147 5.56 5.65 -13.09
CA ARG A 147 4.76 6.19 -14.19
C ARG A 147 5.51 6.09 -15.52
N GLY A 148 6.80 6.44 -15.53
CA GLY A 148 7.59 6.45 -16.75
C GLY A 148 6.88 7.20 -17.89
N ARG A 149 6.58 6.50 -18.99
CA ARG A 149 5.87 7.04 -20.16
C ARG A 149 4.37 6.73 -20.19
N ALA A 150 3.79 6.22 -19.10
CA ALA A 150 2.36 5.91 -19.07
C ALA A 150 1.52 7.17 -19.22
N ALA A 151 0.54 7.13 -20.13
CA ALA A 151 -0.37 8.23 -20.40
C ALA A 151 -1.30 8.49 -19.21
N LEU A 152 -1.69 7.42 -18.49
CA LEU A 152 -2.62 7.45 -17.37
C LEU A 152 -2.00 6.74 -16.16
N VAL A 153 -2.20 7.30 -14.98
CA VAL A 153 -1.97 6.63 -13.70
C VAL A 153 -3.32 6.38 -13.04
N GLN A 154 -3.61 5.14 -12.68
CA GLN A 154 -4.69 4.85 -11.74
C GLN A 154 -4.13 4.81 -10.33
N LEU A 155 -4.63 5.67 -9.46
CA LEU A 155 -4.27 5.74 -8.04
C LEU A 155 -5.40 5.13 -7.21
N ASN A 156 -5.13 4.00 -6.58
CA ASN A 156 -6.05 3.31 -5.68
C ASN A 156 -5.68 3.66 -4.23
N VAL A 157 -6.63 4.25 -3.48
CA VAL A 157 -6.43 4.72 -2.10
C VAL A 157 -7.67 4.46 -1.25
N ALA A 158 -7.51 4.51 0.07
CA ALA A 158 -8.65 4.49 0.97
C ALA A 158 -9.52 5.76 0.78
N GLU A 159 -10.83 5.61 0.94
CA GLU A 159 -11.77 6.75 0.94
C GLU A 159 -11.50 7.66 2.13
N THR A 160 -11.23 8.92 1.84
CA THR A 160 -10.87 9.92 2.85
C THR A 160 -12.06 10.68 3.43
N ASP A 161 -13.25 10.57 2.80
CA ASP A 161 -14.48 11.15 3.36
C ASP A 161 -15.00 10.26 4.49
N THR A 162 -14.87 10.73 5.73
CA THR A 162 -15.29 9.99 6.92
C THR A 162 -16.81 9.79 7.02
N ARG A 163 -17.62 10.45 6.18
CA ARG A 163 -19.05 10.17 6.07
C ARG A 163 -19.32 8.90 5.26
N ILE A 164 -18.42 8.56 4.34
CA ILE A 164 -18.50 7.37 3.48
C ILE A 164 -17.72 6.21 4.11
N ASN A 165 -16.57 6.50 4.69
CA ASN A 165 -15.67 5.53 5.32
C ASN A 165 -15.45 5.87 6.82
N PRO A 166 -16.49 5.79 7.67
CA PRO A 166 -16.39 6.13 9.08
C PRO A 166 -15.56 5.10 9.86
N ASN A 167 -14.77 5.59 10.82
CA ASN A 167 -13.98 4.77 11.74
C ASN A 167 -12.95 3.86 11.06
N ASP A 168 -12.45 4.27 9.92
CA ASP A 168 -11.33 3.56 9.28
C ASP A 168 -10.04 3.75 10.09
N HIS A 169 -9.08 2.85 9.84
CA HIS A 169 -7.77 2.96 10.48
C HIS A 169 -7.06 4.24 10.06
N THR A 170 -6.51 4.96 11.02
CA THR A 170 -5.88 6.26 10.72
C THR A 170 -4.76 6.15 9.70
N ASP A 171 -3.98 5.07 9.70
CA ASP A 171 -2.92 4.87 8.73
C ASP A 171 -3.44 4.70 7.30
N HIS A 172 -4.64 4.14 7.08
CA HIS A 172 -5.26 4.07 5.77
C HIS A 172 -5.56 5.48 5.24
N LEU A 173 -6.18 6.31 6.09
CA LEU A 173 -6.52 7.70 5.75
C LEU A 173 -5.27 8.54 5.50
N MET A 174 -4.22 8.37 6.32
CA MET A 174 -2.99 9.14 6.20
C MET A 174 -2.14 8.67 5.00
N THR A 175 -2.14 7.38 4.68
CA THR A 175 -1.54 6.84 3.46
C THR A 175 -2.23 7.41 2.22
N ALA A 176 -3.57 7.43 2.22
CA ALA A 176 -4.35 8.05 1.14
C ALA A 176 -4.03 9.53 1.00
N LYS A 177 -3.96 10.27 2.11
CA LYS A 177 -3.57 11.70 2.12
C LYS A 177 -2.19 11.91 1.49
N ALA A 178 -1.17 11.14 1.90
CA ALA A 178 0.17 11.24 1.35
C ALA A 178 0.19 10.98 -0.17
N ALA A 179 -0.51 9.93 -0.62
CA ALA A 179 -0.60 9.58 -2.04
C ALA A 179 -1.33 10.66 -2.86
N LEU A 180 -2.44 11.20 -2.35
CA LEU A 180 -3.19 12.28 -3.01
C LEU A 180 -2.37 13.58 -3.11
N GLU A 181 -1.63 13.93 -2.05
CA GLU A 181 -0.71 15.08 -2.09
C GLU A 181 0.47 14.84 -3.04
N ALA A 182 0.97 13.62 -3.12
CA ALA A 182 2.05 13.27 -4.05
C ALA A 182 1.65 13.44 -5.52
N VAL A 183 0.37 13.25 -5.85
CA VAL A 183 -0.13 13.36 -7.24
C VAL A 183 -0.89 14.66 -7.51
N LYS A 184 -0.97 15.60 -6.58
CA LYS A 184 -1.83 16.79 -6.71
C LYS A 184 -1.54 17.62 -7.98
N ASP A 185 -0.27 17.68 -8.39
CA ASP A 185 0.21 18.45 -9.53
C ASP A 185 0.39 17.57 -10.79
N LEU A 186 0.02 16.28 -10.73
CA LEU A 186 0.11 15.38 -11.88
C LEU A 186 -1.19 15.40 -12.68
N SER A 187 -1.06 15.61 -13.99
CA SER A 187 -2.16 15.39 -14.94
C SER A 187 -2.42 13.90 -15.17
N CYS A 188 -3.60 13.58 -15.64
CA CYS A 188 -3.96 12.22 -16.05
C CYS A 188 -3.82 11.19 -14.92
N VAL A 189 -4.34 11.53 -13.76
CA VAL A 189 -4.48 10.63 -12.63
C VAL A 189 -5.95 10.32 -12.39
N ARG A 190 -6.36 9.09 -12.69
CA ARG A 190 -7.64 8.52 -12.28
C ARG A 190 -7.54 8.10 -10.82
N ARG A 191 -8.44 8.53 -9.97
CA ARG A 191 -8.44 8.20 -8.54
C ARG A 191 -9.58 7.26 -8.22
N VAL A 192 -9.27 6.15 -7.54
CA VAL A 192 -10.26 5.17 -7.06
C VAL A 192 -10.17 5.14 -5.55
N TYR A 193 -11.27 5.49 -4.90
CA TYR A 193 -11.36 5.59 -3.44
C TYR A 193 -12.15 4.40 -2.90
N TYR A 194 -11.51 3.56 -2.11
CA TYR A 194 -12.10 2.34 -1.57
C TYR A 194 -12.60 2.54 -0.14
N VAL A 195 -13.82 2.08 0.12
CA VAL A 195 -14.34 1.96 1.49
C VAL A 195 -13.66 0.76 2.13
N ASP A 196 -12.91 1.01 3.21
CA ASP A 196 -12.13 -0.03 3.86
C ASP A 196 -12.90 -0.63 5.06
N TYR A 197 -12.55 -0.37 6.30
CA TYR A 197 -13.16 -1.02 7.46
C TYR A 197 -14.68 -0.79 7.58
N ALA A 198 -15.20 0.33 7.12
CA ALA A 198 -16.64 0.58 7.09
C ALA A 198 -17.41 -0.40 6.20
N SER A 199 -16.75 -1.03 5.22
CA SER A 199 -17.37 -2.02 4.33
C SER A 199 -17.91 -3.23 5.09
N SER A 200 -17.34 -3.57 6.25
CA SER A 200 -17.79 -4.67 7.10
C SER A 200 -19.27 -4.56 7.51
N ARG A 201 -19.83 -3.35 7.49
CA ARG A 201 -21.24 -3.05 7.83
C ARG A 201 -22.16 -2.97 6.61
N LEU A 202 -21.61 -3.09 5.41
CA LEU A 202 -22.36 -3.03 4.16
C LEU A 202 -22.71 -4.45 3.69
N PRO A 203 -23.74 -4.63 2.85
CA PRO A 203 -24.06 -5.91 2.24
C PRO A 203 -22.89 -6.47 1.43
N GLN A 204 -22.85 -7.79 1.24
CA GLN A 204 -21.94 -8.37 0.24
C GLN A 204 -22.44 -7.96 -1.16
N ASN A 205 -21.52 -7.55 -2.03
CA ASN A 205 -21.80 -7.06 -3.38
C ASN A 205 -20.94 -7.72 -4.46
N LEU A 206 -20.14 -8.72 -4.08
CA LEU A 206 -19.35 -9.53 -5.00
C LEU A 206 -20.09 -10.83 -5.35
N ASP A 207 -19.93 -11.30 -6.59
CA ASP A 207 -20.40 -12.62 -7.00
C ASP A 207 -19.55 -13.76 -6.37
N ALA A 208 -19.93 -15.01 -6.63
CA ALA A 208 -19.26 -16.16 -6.02
C ALA A 208 -17.78 -16.26 -6.46
N GLN A 209 -17.48 -16.06 -7.74
CA GLN A 209 -16.13 -16.14 -8.27
C GLN A 209 -15.24 -15.05 -7.69
N GLN A 210 -15.73 -13.83 -7.61
CA GLN A 210 -15.01 -12.70 -7.02
C GLN A 210 -14.71 -12.92 -5.52
N ARG A 211 -15.67 -13.50 -4.78
CA ARG A 211 -15.47 -13.84 -3.36
C ARG A 211 -14.43 -14.94 -3.15
N ASP A 212 -14.46 -15.98 -3.98
CA ASP A 212 -13.49 -17.08 -3.93
C ASP A 212 -12.09 -16.57 -4.21
N MET A 213 -11.96 -15.67 -5.17
CA MET A 213 -10.70 -15.01 -5.52
C MET A 213 -10.19 -14.13 -4.38
N GLU A 214 -11.04 -13.30 -3.79
CA GLU A 214 -10.69 -12.45 -2.64
C GLU A 214 -10.25 -13.30 -1.43
N SER A 215 -11.00 -14.37 -1.13
CA SER A 215 -10.64 -15.33 -0.08
C SER A 215 -9.29 -15.99 -0.35
N SER A 216 -9.00 -16.34 -1.59
CA SER A 216 -7.73 -16.95 -1.98
C SER A 216 -6.55 -16.01 -1.78
N VAL A 217 -6.66 -14.75 -2.21
CA VAL A 217 -5.62 -13.73 -1.98
C VAL A 217 -5.41 -13.51 -0.47
N PHE A 218 -6.49 -13.47 0.29
CA PHE A 218 -6.41 -13.33 1.74
C PHE A 218 -5.72 -14.55 2.40
N ALA A 219 -6.11 -15.76 2.02
CA ALA A 219 -5.49 -16.99 2.55
C ALA A 219 -3.99 -17.03 2.26
N VAL A 220 -3.57 -16.68 1.06
CA VAL A 220 -2.15 -16.63 0.67
C VAL A 220 -1.40 -15.55 1.46
N THR A 221 -2.01 -14.38 1.67
CA THR A 221 -1.44 -13.34 2.53
C THR A 221 -1.18 -13.87 3.94
N LEU A 222 -2.17 -14.54 4.55
CA LEU A 222 -2.02 -15.11 5.89
C LEU A 222 -1.00 -16.25 5.95
N ALA A 223 -0.95 -17.11 4.93
CA ALA A 223 0.05 -18.15 4.83
C ALA A 223 1.48 -17.56 4.79
N GLY A 224 1.67 -16.45 4.06
CA GLY A 224 2.94 -15.72 4.05
C GLY A 224 3.30 -15.15 5.43
N VAL A 225 2.34 -14.59 6.16
CA VAL A 225 2.54 -14.13 7.55
C VAL A 225 2.93 -15.29 8.47
N GLN A 226 2.23 -16.43 8.35
CA GLN A 226 2.47 -17.61 9.16
C GLN A 226 3.82 -18.26 8.87
N ALA A 227 4.31 -18.21 7.64
CA ALA A 227 5.62 -18.73 7.26
C ALA A 227 6.78 -18.09 8.03
N LEU A 228 6.58 -16.89 8.58
CA LEU A 228 7.52 -16.19 9.45
C LEU A 228 7.12 -16.22 10.94
N ASP A 229 6.47 -17.29 11.38
CA ASP A 229 6.19 -17.60 12.79
C ASP A 229 5.16 -16.66 13.46
N HIS A 230 4.29 -16.04 12.70
CA HIS A 230 3.21 -15.19 13.25
C HIS A 230 1.83 -15.80 13.04
N GLY A 231 0.93 -15.55 14.00
CA GLY A 231 -0.45 -16.02 13.95
C GLY A 231 -1.27 -15.32 12.86
N THR A 232 -2.37 -15.96 12.50
CA THR A 232 -3.32 -15.45 11.52
C THR A 232 -4.59 -14.95 12.19
N SER A 233 -5.30 -14.05 11.50
CA SER A 233 -6.59 -13.51 11.93
C SER A 233 -7.73 -13.92 11.00
N TRP A 234 -7.64 -15.14 10.40
CA TRP A 234 -8.58 -15.64 9.40
C TRP A 234 -10.04 -15.43 9.80
N HIS A 235 -10.48 -15.99 10.91
CA HIS A 235 -11.88 -15.90 11.35
C HIS A 235 -12.40 -14.49 11.54
N ARG A 236 -11.53 -13.57 11.92
CA ARG A 236 -11.93 -12.19 12.19
C ARG A 236 -12.17 -11.40 10.91
N TYR A 237 -11.33 -11.58 9.89
CA TYR A 237 -11.37 -10.80 8.66
C TYR A 237 -12.22 -11.46 7.57
N ASP A 238 -12.23 -12.77 7.46
CA ASP A 238 -13.01 -13.49 6.48
C ASP A 238 -14.51 -13.16 6.59
N GLN A 239 -15.07 -13.27 7.78
CA GLN A 239 -16.47 -12.98 8.02
C GLN A 239 -16.86 -11.50 7.85
N SER A 240 -15.90 -10.60 8.13
CA SER A 240 -16.19 -9.17 8.18
C SER A 240 -16.01 -8.47 6.83
N PHE A 241 -15.05 -8.87 6.01
CA PHE A 241 -14.64 -8.10 4.84
C PHE A 241 -14.80 -8.83 3.52
N VAL A 242 -14.60 -10.15 3.47
CA VAL A 242 -14.73 -10.93 2.23
C VAL A 242 -16.14 -10.79 1.63
N GLY A 243 -16.19 -10.61 0.32
CA GLY A 243 -17.43 -10.43 -0.44
C GLY A 243 -17.88 -8.98 -0.60
N ARG A 244 -17.03 -8.01 -0.23
CA ARG A 244 -17.36 -6.58 -0.26
C ARG A 244 -16.30 -5.77 -0.99
N ASN A 245 -16.71 -5.03 -2.02
CA ASN A 245 -15.87 -4.11 -2.74
C ASN A 245 -16.66 -2.83 -3.05
N TYR A 246 -16.50 -1.82 -2.25
CA TYR A 246 -17.16 -0.53 -2.37
C TYR A 246 -16.14 0.55 -2.69
N PHE A 247 -16.35 1.25 -3.79
CA PHE A 247 -15.45 2.32 -4.22
C PHE A 247 -16.19 3.37 -5.03
N ARG A 248 -15.59 4.54 -5.14
CA ARG A 248 -15.97 5.56 -6.11
C ARG A 248 -14.77 5.93 -6.98
N VAL A 249 -15.05 6.39 -8.18
CA VAL A 249 -14.05 6.78 -9.16
C VAL A 249 -14.12 8.28 -9.40
N GLN A 250 -12.96 8.92 -9.46
CA GLN A 250 -12.77 10.27 -9.94
C GLN A 250 -11.91 10.22 -11.20
N GLU A 251 -12.52 10.48 -12.34
CA GLU A 251 -11.81 10.54 -13.61
C GLU A 251 -10.90 11.75 -13.68
N PRO A 252 -9.78 11.70 -14.42
CA PRO A 252 -8.90 12.84 -14.62
C PRO A 252 -9.61 13.93 -15.40
N SER A 253 -9.30 15.21 -15.10
CA SER A 253 -9.75 16.33 -15.88
C SER A 253 -8.95 16.43 -17.19
N GLY A 254 -9.64 16.57 -18.33
CA GLY A 254 -9.02 16.75 -19.65
C GLY A 254 -8.69 15.45 -20.39
N ARG A 255 -8.07 15.59 -21.58
CA ARG A 255 -7.63 14.44 -22.39
C ARG A 255 -6.30 13.91 -21.88
N CYS A 256 -6.20 12.61 -21.77
CA CYS A 256 -4.99 11.89 -21.37
C CYS A 256 -4.39 11.18 -22.60
N ASP A 257 -3.84 11.98 -23.52
CA ASP A 257 -3.22 11.45 -24.73
C ASP A 257 -1.77 11.02 -24.46
N ALA A 258 -1.34 9.91 -25.03
CA ALA A 258 0.01 9.33 -24.86
C ALA A 258 1.17 10.23 -25.38
N ALA A 259 0.85 11.38 -25.98
CA ALA A 259 1.81 12.24 -26.67
C ALA A 259 2.35 13.45 -25.86
N ALA A 260 1.93 13.64 -24.62
CA ALA A 260 2.31 14.83 -23.84
C ALA A 260 3.45 14.57 -22.85
N THR A 261 4.54 13.92 -23.26
CA THR A 261 5.70 13.76 -22.39
C THR A 261 6.96 14.28 -23.08
N THR A 262 7.12 15.60 -23.11
CA THR A 262 8.45 16.20 -23.26
C THR A 262 9.12 16.10 -21.88
N MET A 263 9.95 15.11 -21.70
CA MET A 263 10.76 14.98 -20.48
C MET A 263 11.94 15.95 -20.54
N ALA A 264 12.07 16.80 -19.54
CA ALA A 264 13.36 17.37 -19.20
C ALA A 264 14.29 16.23 -18.79
N ALA A 265 15.42 16.07 -19.48
CA ALA A 265 16.44 15.09 -19.16
C ALA A 265 16.99 15.37 -17.75
N ALA A 266 17.05 14.31 -16.93
CA ALA A 266 17.77 14.37 -15.67
C ALA A 266 19.28 14.51 -15.96
N PRO A 267 20.03 15.35 -15.22
CA PRO A 267 21.49 15.37 -15.32
C PRO A 267 22.06 14.06 -14.76
N GLN A 268 23.15 13.60 -15.41
CA GLN A 268 23.91 12.39 -15.08
C GLN A 268 24.56 12.46 -13.70
#